data_a19d8e7339c60317d697aa368c5a21ac
#
_entry.id   a19d8e7339c60317d697aa368c5a21ac
#
_cell.length_a   1.000
_cell.length_b   1.000
_cell.length_c   1.000
_cell.angle_alpha   90.00
_cell.angle_beta   90.00
_cell.angle_gamma   90.00
#
_symmetry.space_group_name_H-M   'P 1'
#
loop_
_entity.id
_entity.type
_entity.pdbx_description
1 polymer ?
#
loop_
_entity_poly.entity_id
_entity_poly.type
_entity_poly.pdbx_seq_one_letter_code
_entity_poly.pdbx_strand_id
1 'polypeptide(L)'
;MLIYDRTKQTIIRTDNDKVKDTCVVLPGNNKCTLYEPADRDERAKVGILLMHEADYSFFAMARGLAERGFVTLGGSAGQRTSLEKQMLAVRDAVLFLKALPGIEHVVLMGHSGGATIMTAYQRAAENGPASMKENMLYACTLKDDEVLPKADGLMLIDANYGNGAMTLLSIDPAVSEEGNGMDLDHRFDIYAADNGYREEDTVYAEDFRRMYYKAQAERNNRIIDAAVKELARIESGNGRYRDDMPYPVTGAAQIAPCNKLIPQDITLLAHSRHPYPLIHRDGTVTEEIIYCHRRPQTRKTTSGSYFTVRNLSLREFLSGAAVRANEDYHVGADGVYGIDWDHTFNCGPGNIPYIHCPSLFMGMSGGYEYLAAEYLYERSAAADKEIAFTEGATHNIYPVSAEFGDTESLTFDHQADWLTRHFVK
;
A
#
# COMPACT_ATOMS: atom_id res chain seq x y z
N MET A 1 -3.99 -0.47 -29.31
CA MET A 1 -3.45 -0.58 -27.96
C MET A 1 -4.15 0.43 -27.05
N LEU A 2 -4.45 0.06 -25.81
CA LEU A 2 -5.11 0.94 -24.84
C LEU A 2 -4.07 1.53 -23.91
N ILE A 3 -3.97 2.84 -23.85
CA ILE A 3 -3.20 3.54 -22.81
C ILE A 3 -4.14 3.93 -21.69
N TYR A 4 -3.68 3.74 -20.48
CA TYR A 4 -4.31 4.24 -19.30
C TYR A 4 -4.00 5.74 -19.14
N ASP A 5 -5.04 6.59 -19.17
CA ASP A 5 -4.87 8.00 -18.80
C ASP A 5 -4.68 8.09 -17.30
N ARG A 6 -3.44 8.31 -16.88
CA ARG A 6 -2.99 8.36 -15.50
C ARG A 6 -3.66 9.45 -14.68
N THR A 7 -4.03 10.55 -15.32
CA THR A 7 -4.68 11.67 -14.62
C THR A 7 -6.15 11.41 -14.35
N LYS A 8 -6.78 10.61 -15.23
CA LYS A 8 -8.23 10.35 -15.21
C LYS A 8 -8.59 8.89 -14.99
N GLN A 9 -7.57 8.01 -14.85
CA GLN A 9 -7.76 6.56 -14.84
C GLN A 9 -8.54 6.05 -16.06
N THR A 10 -8.37 6.70 -17.19
CA THR A 10 -9.05 6.40 -18.44
C THR A 10 -8.13 5.63 -19.36
N ILE A 11 -8.67 4.62 -20.02
CA ILE A 11 -7.93 3.83 -21.00
C ILE A 11 -7.90 4.58 -22.31
N ILE A 12 -6.71 4.91 -22.81
CA ILE A 12 -6.49 5.56 -24.08
C ILE A 12 -5.81 4.58 -25.04
N ARG A 13 -6.31 4.48 -26.25
CA ARG A 13 -5.69 3.65 -27.28
C ARG A 13 -4.38 4.30 -27.78
N THR A 14 -3.33 3.49 -27.93
CA THR A 14 -2.08 3.89 -28.61
C THR A 14 -1.72 2.89 -29.70
N ASP A 15 -0.89 3.36 -30.64
CA ASP A 15 -0.34 2.53 -31.73
C ASP A 15 1.06 1.99 -31.41
N ASN A 16 1.38 1.81 -30.13
CA ASN A 16 2.67 1.27 -29.71
C ASN A 16 2.64 -0.28 -29.70
N ASP A 17 3.31 -0.89 -30.68
CA ASP A 17 3.39 -2.33 -30.88
C ASP A 17 4.47 -3.04 -30.03
N LYS A 18 5.11 -2.34 -29.09
CA LYS A 18 6.19 -2.91 -28.26
C LYS A 18 5.71 -3.96 -27.27
N VAL A 19 4.44 -3.96 -26.95
CA VAL A 19 3.85 -4.85 -25.93
C VAL A 19 2.56 -5.45 -26.43
N LYS A 20 2.46 -6.78 -26.33
CA LYS A 20 1.23 -7.52 -26.52
C LYS A 20 0.51 -7.65 -25.19
N ASP A 21 -0.79 -7.36 -25.15
CA ASP A 21 -1.64 -7.55 -23.97
C ASP A 21 -2.68 -8.66 -24.20
N THR A 22 -2.89 -9.47 -23.16
CA THR A 22 -3.83 -10.59 -23.19
C THR A 22 -4.64 -10.61 -21.90
N CYS A 23 -5.97 -10.61 -22.01
CA CYS A 23 -6.83 -10.78 -20.85
C CYS A 23 -6.74 -12.23 -20.34
N VAL A 24 -6.51 -12.39 -19.05
CA VAL A 24 -6.42 -13.68 -18.36
C VAL A 24 -7.45 -13.70 -17.23
N VAL A 25 -8.17 -14.82 -17.11
CA VAL A 25 -9.07 -15.06 -15.99
C VAL A 25 -8.52 -16.19 -15.15
N LEU A 26 -8.12 -15.88 -13.94
CA LEU A 26 -7.60 -16.82 -12.96
C LEU A 26 -8.73 -17.43 -12.10
N PRO A 27 -8.46 -18.51 -11.33
CA PRO A 27 -9.42 -19.06 -10.38
C PRO A 27 -10.07 -17.99 -9.51
N GLY A 28 -11.33 -18.19 -9.12
CA GLY A 28 -12.09 -17.18 -8.38
C GLY A 28 -12.59 -16.00 -9.22
N ASN A 29 -12.52 -16.10 -10.55
CA ASN A 29 -12.89 -15.03 -11.50
C ASN A 29 -12.01 -13.75 -11.35
N ASN A 30 -10.77 -13.92 -10.90
CA ASN A 30 -9.80 -12.85 -10.82
C ASN A 30 -9.32 -12.46 -12.23
N LYS A 31 -9.67 -11.26 -12.65
CA LYS A 31 -9.30 -10.73 -13.97
C LYS A 31 -7.92 -10.09 -13.90
N CYS A 32 -7.09 -10.45 -14.86
CA CYS A 32 -5.73 -9.93 -15.00
C CYS A 32 -5.47 -9.59 -16.47
N THR A 33 -4.47 -8.77 -16.71
CA THR A 33 -3.89 -8.56 -18.05
C THR A 33 -2.43 -9.00 -18.03
N LEU A 34 -2.11 -9.95 -18.89
CA LEU A 34 -0.74 -10.37 -19.18
C LEU A 34 -0.18 -9.43 -20.25
N TYR A 35 0.93 -8.78 -19.93
CA TYR A 35 1.70 -7.95 -20.85
C TYR A 35 3.00 -8.66 -21.18
N GLU A 36 3.25 -8.87 -22.47
CA GLU A 36 4.42 -9.53 -22.99
C GLU A 36 5.17 -8.59 -23.93
N PRO A 37 6.50 -8.48 -23.85
CA PRO A 37 7.24 -7.74 -24.85
C PRO A 37 7.04 -8.36 -26.25
N ALA A 38 6.87 -7.52 -27.26
CA ALA A 38 6.72 -8.00 -28.64
C ALA A 38 7.99 -8.70 -29.13
N ASP A 39 9.15 -8.14 -28.78
CA ASP A 39 10.47 -8.75 -29.00
C ASP A 39 10.97 -9.31 -27.67
N ARG A 40 11.04 -10.64 -27.57
CA ARG A 40 11.47 -11.34 -26.35
C ARG A 40 12.98 -11.55 -26.37
N ASP A 41 13.63 -11.09 -25.28
CA ASP A 41 15.03 -11.41 -24.96
C ASP A 41 15.11 -12.14 -23.60
N GLU A 42 16.30 -12.24 -23.01
CA GLU A 42 16.52 -12.92 -21.72
C GLU A 42 15.71 -12.31 -20.58
N ARG A 43 15.33 -11.01 -20.65
CA ARG A 43 14.48 -10.34 -19.65
C ARG A 43 13.07 -10.91 -19.61
N ALA A 44 12.58 -11.45 -20.72
CA ALA A 44 11.29 -12.11 -20.80
C ALA A 44 11.22 -13.43 -20.02
N LYS A 45 12.32 -13.90 -19.44
CA LYS A 45 12.35 -15.02 -18.49
C LYS A 45 11.91 -14.63 -17.07
N VAL A 46 11.78 -13.34 -16.80
CA VAL A 46 11.32 -12.82 -15.51
C VAL A 46 9.85 -12.41 -15.63
N GLY A 47 9.00 -13.08 -14.86
CA GLY A 47 7.59 -12.76 -14.69
C GLY A 47 7.38 -11.84 -13.48
N ILE A 48 6.73 -10.70 -13.66
CA ILE A 48 6.43 -9.74 -12.61
C ILE A 48 4.94 -9.76 -12.32
N LEU A 49 4.57 -9.95 -11.06
CA LEU A 49 3.19 -9.93 -10.61
C LEU A 49 2.86 -8.64 -9.87
N LEU A 50 1.94 -7.85 -10.41
CA LEU A 50 1.41 -6.64 -9.80
C LEU A 50 -0.09 -6.82 -9.52
N MET A 51 -0.46 -6.96 -8.24
CA MET A 51 -1.88 -7.03 -7.82
C MET A 51 -2.16 -6.07 -6.67
N HIS A 52 -3.39 -5.58 -6.68
CA HIS A 52 -3.92 -4.68 -5.65
C HIS A 52 -5.37 -5.06 -5.33
N GLU A 53 -5.96 -4.53 -4.25
CA GLU A 53 -7.41 -4.67 -4.03
C GLU A 53 -8.22 -3.95 -5.12
N ALA A 54 -7.74 -2.80 -5.60
CA ALA A 54 -8.27 -2.17 -6.80
C ALA A 54 -7.85 -2.93 -8.07
N ASP A 55 -8.54 -2.70 -9.17
CA ASP A 55 -8.22 -3.34 -10.44
C ASP A 55 -6.99 -2.70 -11.10
N TYR A 56 -5.87 -3.43 -11.06
CA TYR A 56 -4.61 -3.06 -11.68
C TYR A 56 -4.37 -3.73 -13.05
N SER A 57 -5.40 -4.34 -13.65
CA SER A 57 -5.29 -4.99 -14.96
C SER A 57 -4.78 -4.04 -16.05
N PHE A 58 -5.08 -2.74 -15.94
CA PHE A 58 -4.66 -1.72 -16.90
C PHE A 58 -3.75 -0.64 -16.28
N PHE A 59 -3.15 -0.94 -15.14
CA PHE A 59 -2.30 0.02 -14.46
C PHE A 59 -0.96 0.18 -15.19
N ALA A 60 -0.53 1.44 -15.39
CA ALA A 60 0.64 1.77 -16.20
C ALA A 60 1.93 1.06 -15.74
N MET A 61 2.08 0.78 -14.44
CA MET A 61 3.26 0.10 -13.91
C MET A 61 3.46 -1.30 -14.48
N ALA A 62 2.39 -2.09 -14.69
CA ALA A 62 2.53 -3.41 -15.30
C ALA A 62 3.04 -3.30 -16.74
N ARG A 63 2.50 -2.36 -17.50
CA ARG A 63 2.89 -2.14 -18.89
C ARG A 63 4.31 -1.58 -19.05
N GLY A 64 4.71 -0.63 -18.21
CA GLY A 64 6.01 0.04 -18.30
C GLY A 64 7.21 -0.90 -18.20
N LEU A 65 7.11 -1.95 -17.40
CA LEU A 65 8.13 -3.00 -17.31
C LEU A 65 8.08 -3.95 -18.51
N ALA A 66 6.89 -4.22 -19.08
CA ALA A 66 6.80 -5.01 -20.31
C ALA A 66 7.43 -4.28 -21.52
N GLU A 67 7.33 -2.96 -21.56
CA GLU A 67 8.04 -2.13 -22.57
C GLU A 67 9.57 -2.21 -22.43
N ARG A 68 10.07 -2.67 -21.28
CA ARG A 68 11.50 -2.90 -20.98
C ARG A 68 11.93 -4.36 -21.09
N GLY A 69 11.06 -5.21 -21.66
CA GLY A 69 11.40 -6.59 -22.01
C GLY A 69 10.97 -7.65 -20.99
N PHE A 70 10.33 -7.28 -19.88
CA PHE A 70 9.84 -8.21 -18.86
C PHE A 70 8.42 -8.70 -19.17
N VAL A 71 8.06 -9.90 -18.69
CA VAL A 71 6.67 -10.35 -18.71
C VAL A 71 5.98 -9.87 -17.46
N THR A 72 4.83 -9.19 -17.57
CA THR A 72 4.13 -8.69 -16.41
C THR A 72 2.67 -9.13 -16.38
N LEU A 73 2.16 -9.44 -15.19
CA LEU A 73 0.76 -9.77 -14.95
C LEU A 73 0.19 -8.73 -13.98
N GLY A 74 -0.69 -7.85 -14.48
CA GLY A 74 -1.41 -6.87 -13.69
C GLY A 74 -2.83 -7.33 -13.39
N GLY A 75 -3.32 -7.17 -12.15
CA GLY A 75 -4.67 -7.60 -11.84
C GLY A 75 -5.20 -7.14 -10.49
N SER A 76 -6.39 -7.65 -10.14
CA SER A 76 -7.02 -7.44 -8.85
C SER A 76 -6.91 -8.69 -7.98
N ALA A 77 -6.54 -8.51 -6.72
CA ALA A 77 -6.58 -9.57 -5.71
C ALA A 77 -7.98 -9.72 -5.07
N GLY A 78 -8.94 -8.94 -5.51
CA GLY A 78 -10.31 -8.92 -5.02
C GLY A 78 -10.60 -7.76 -4.07
N GLN A 79 -11.71 -7.06 -4.35
CA GLN A 79 -12.24 -6.02 -3.48
C GLN A 79 -13.19 -6.63 -2.44
N ARG A 80 -13.27 -6.00 -1.26
CA ARG A 80 -14.18 -6.41 -0.18
C ARG A 80 -14.08 -7.91 0.12
N THR A 81 -12.85 -8.33 0.40
CA THR A 81 -12.56 -9.71 0.77
C THR A 81 -11.44 -9.74 1.80
N SER A 82 -11.34 -10.81 2.57
CA SER A 82 -10.27 -10.92 3.58
C SER A 82 -8.89 -10.97 2.93
N LEU A 83 -7.87 -10.55 3.68
CA LEU A 83 -6.49 -10.57 3.20
C LEU A 83 -6.03 -11.98 2.80
N GLU A 84 -6.48 -13.01 3.51
CA GLU A 84 -6.18 -14.41 3.19
C GLU A 84 -6.72 -14.83 1.80
N LYS A 85 -7.93 -14.37 1.45
CA LYS A 85 -8.47 -14.62 0.10
C LYS A 85 -7.69 -13.88 -0.97
N GLN A 86 -7.21 -12.67 -0.66
CA GLN A 86 -6.32 -11.93 -1.55
C GLN A 86 -4.98 -12.65 -1.72
N MET A 87 -4.42 -13.22 -0.64
CA MET A 87 -3.20 -14.04 -0.73
C MET A 87 -3.40 -15.29 -1.61
N LEU A 88 -4.57 -15.93 -1.55
CA LEU A 88 -4.89 -17.05 -2.45
C LEU A 88 -5.02 -16.61 -3.91
N ALA A 89 -5.53 -15.41 -4.18
CA ALA A 89 -5.53 -14.85 -5.54
C ALA A 89 -4.09 -14.61 -6.05
N VAL A 90 -3.19 -14.10 -5.19
CA VAL A 90 -1.76 -13.97 -5.50
C VAL A 90 -1.13 -15.33 -5.77
N ARG A 91 -1.44 -16.37 -4.96
CA ARG A 91 -0.99 -17.76 -5.21
C ARG A 91 -1.34 -18.23 -6.61
N ASP A 92 -2.59 -18.06 -7.01
CA ASP A 92 -3.07 -18.49 -8.30
C ASP A 92 -2.38 -17.75 -9.46
N ALA A 93 -2.09 -16.46 -9.26
CA ALA A 93 -1.34 -15.65 -10.22
C ALA A 93 0.15 -16.04 -10.29
N VAL A 94 0.81 -16.36 -9.16
CA VAL A 94 2.18 -16.88 -9.13
C VAL A 94 2.28 -18.22 -9.83
N LEU A 95 1.32 -19.14 -9.58
CA LEU A 95 1.25 -20.43 -10.26
C LEU A 95 1.06 -20.25 -11.76
N PHE A 96 0.21 -19.33 -12.19
CA PHE A 96 0.01 -19.01 -13.59
C PHE A 96 1.30 -18.53 -14.25
N LEU A 97 2.01 -17.57 -13.66
CA LEU A 97 3.28 -17.08 -14.19
C LEU A 97 4.34 -18.18 -14.25
N LYS A 98 4.50 -18.98 -13.19
CA LYS A 98 5.45 -20.12 -13.16
C LYS A 98 5.12 -21.20 -14.19
N ALA A 99 3.89 -21.29 -14.66
CA ALA A 99 3.46 -22.24 -15.69
C ALA A 99 3.65 -21.70 -17.12
N LEU A 100 3.91 -20.40 -17.29
CA LEU A 100 4.12 -19.84 -18.63
C LEU A 100 5.46 -20.33 -19.22
N PRO A 101 5.48 -20.73 -20.51
CA PRO A 101 6.71 -21.14 -21.16
C PRO A 101 7.77 -20.04 -21.16
N GLY A 102 8.97 -20.38 -20.70
CA GLY A 102 10.13 -19.49 -20.67
C GLY A 102 10.23 -18.59 -19.46
N ILE A 103 9.31 -18.64 -18.51
CA ILE A 103 9.46 -17.96 -17.21
C ILE A 103 10.34 -18.81 -16.30
N GLU A 104 11.44 -18.26 -15.84
CA GLU A 104 12.41 -18.87 -14.92
C GLU A 104 12.31 -18.27 -13.51
N HIS A 105 11.97 -16.99 -13.40
CA HIS A 105 11.83 -16.27 -12.14
C HIS A 105 10.49 -15.54 -12.06
N VAL A 106 9.94 -15.45 -10.84
CA VAL A 106 8.73 -14.67 -10.55
C VAL A 106 9.06 -13.66 -9.45
N VAL A 107 8.81 -12.38 -9.73
CA VAL A 107 9.02 -11.27 -8.79
C VAL A 107 7.66 -10.64 -8.44
N LEU A 108 7.40 -10.48 -7.16
CA LEU A 108 6.22 -9.75 -6.69
C LEU A 108 6.48 -8.26 -6.73
N MET A 109 5.52 -7.49 -7.19
CA MET A 109 5.55 -6.04 -7.16
C MET A 109 4.36 -5.50 -6.37
N GLY A 110 4.62 -4.90 -5.23
CA GLY A 110 3.62 -4.25 -4.39
C GLY A 110 3.67 -2.74 -4.55
N HIS A 111 2.59 -2.14 -5.06
CA HIS A 111 2.41 -0.70 -5.09
C HIS A 111 1.31 -0.30 -4.11
N SER A 112 1.51 0.82 -3.36
CA SER A 112 0.47 1.31 -2.44
C SER A 112 0.00 0.22 -1.45
N GLY A 113 -1.30 0.04 -1.29
CA GLY A 113 -1.91 -1.04 -0.50
C GLY A 113 -1.64 -2.45 -1.03
N GLY A 114 -1.27 -2.60 -2.31
CA GLY A 114 -0.81 -3.88 -2.86
C GLY A 114 0.43 -4.43 -2.17
N ALA A 115 1.28 -3.56 -1.60
CA ALA A 115 2.41 -3.97 -0.79
C ALA A 115 2.00 -4.80 0.43
N THR A 116 0.86 -4.50 1.06
CA THR A 116 0.30 -5.31 2.14
C THR A 116 0.05 -6.75 1.69
N ILE A 117 -0.60 -6.90 0.52
CA ILE A 117 -0.98 -8.21 -0.02
C ILE A 117 0.28 -9.01 -0.38
N MET A 118 1.24 -8.37 -1.09
CA MET A 118 2.47 -9.03 -1.54
C MET A 118 3.38 -9.42 -0.38
N THR A 119 3.52 -8.58 0.64
CA THR A 119 4.34 -8.90 1.82
C THR A 119 3.67 -9.98 2.69
N ALA A 120 2.36 -9.94 2.91
CA ALA A 120 1.64 -11.00 3.62
C ALA A 120 1.76 -12.35 2.91
N TYR A 121 1.58 -12.35 1.58
CA TYR A 121 1.76 -13.55 0.77
C TYR A 121 3.19 -14.11 0.88
N GLN A 122 4.21 -13.28 0.65
CA GLN A 122 5.61 -13.74 0.63
C GLN A 122 6.05 -14.23 2.01
N ARG A 123 5.63 -13.55 3.11
CA ARG A 123 5.85 -14.03 4.48
C ARG A 123 5.29 -15.44 4.67
N ALA A 124 4.02 -15.67 4.29
CA ALA A 124 3.40 -16.99 4.39
C ALA A 124 4.06 -18.02 3.47
N ALA A 125 4.49 -17.62 2.28
CA ALA A 125 5.17 -18.51 1.33
C ALA A 125 6.55 -18.94 1.81
N GLU A 126 7.30 -18.07 2.52
CA GLU A 126 8.62 -18.38 3.05
C GLU A 126 8.58 -19.15 4.38
N ASN A 127 7.60 -18.86 5.25
CA ASN A 127 7.59 -19.33 6.64
C ASN A 127 6.39 -20.21 6.99
N GLY A 128 5.47 -20.41 6.04
CA GLY A 128 4.19 -21.08 6.27
C GLY A 128 3.12 -20.17 6.91
N PRO A 129 1.81 -20.45 6.68
CA PRO A 129 0.72 -19.67 7.28
C PRO A 129 0.69 -19.67 8.81
N ALA A 130 1.23 -20.71 9.45
CA ALA A 130 1.35 -20.79 10.91
C ALA A 130 2.13 -19.61 11.53
N SER A 131 3.08 -19.01 10.78
CA SER A 131 3.87 -17.85 11.21
C SER A 131 3.03 -16.57 11.43
N MET A 132 1.76 -16.56 11.00
CA MET A 132 0.83 -15.43 11.11
C MET A 132 -0.39 -15.77 11.98
N LYS A 133 -0.26 -16.71 12.94
CA LYS A 133 -1.39 -17.11 13.82
C LYS A 133 -1.15 -16.75 15.27
N GLU A 134 -0.03 -17.14 15.81
CA GLU A 134 0.29 -16.92 17.21
C GLU A 134 0.59 -15.44 17.47
N ASN A 135 0.07 -14.92 18.56
CA ASN A 135 0.24 -13.53 19.02
C ASN A 135 -0.24 -12.44 18.03
N MET A 136 -1.05 -12.80 17.03
CA MET A 136 -1.64 -11.83 16.12
C MET A 136 -2.94 -11.24 16.69
N LEU A 137 -3.20 -9.97 16.41
CA LEU A 137 -4.50 -9.32 16.71
C LEU A 137 -5.67 -10.12 16.11
N TYR A 138 -5.44 -10.64 14.91
CA TYR A 138 -6.34 -11.55 14.22
C TYR A 138 -5.51 -12.67 13.60
N ALA A 139 -5.76 -13.91 13.99
CA ALA A 139 -5.01 -15.06 13.48
C ALA A 139 -5.34 -15.31 12.00
N CYS A 140 -4.32 -15.53 11.20
CA CYS A 140 -4.48 -15.92 9.80
C CYS A 140 -5.32 -17.19 9.67
N THR A 141 -6.34 -17.17 8.82
CA THR A 141 -7.30 -18.26 8.65
C THR A 141 -6.89 -19.29 7.60
N LEU A 142 -5.76 -19.09 6.90
CA LEU A 142 -5.23 -20.09 5.99
C LEU A 142 -4.87 -21.38 6.75
N LYS A 143 -5.05 -22.52 6.08
CA LYS A 143 -4.63 -23.80 6.63
C LYS A 143 -3.11 -23.84 6.76
N ASP A 144 -2.60 -24.56 7.78
CA ASP A 144 -1.14 -24.67 7.99
C ASP A 144 -0.44 -25.42 6.85
N ASP A 145 -1.16 -26.32 6.17
CA ASP A 145 -0.70 -27.09 5.03
C ASP A 145 -1.03 -26.43 3.67
N GLU A 146 -1.52 -25.16 3.67
CA GLU A 146 -1.75 -24.42 2.43
C GLU A 146 -0.43 -24.17 1.70
N VAL A 147 -0.34 -24.64 0.47
CA VAL A 147 0.86 -24.50 -0.35
C VAL A 147 0.83 -23.15 -1.06
N LEU A 148 1.80 -22.30 -0.71
CA LEU A 148 2.02 -20.99 -1.31
C LEU A 148 3.41 -20.98 -1.98
N PRO A 149 3.49 -21.04 -3.33
CA PRO A 149 4.78 -20.98 -4.01
C PRO A 149 5.50 -19.66 -3.74
N LYS A 150 6.76 -19.75 -3.31
CA LYS A 150 7.61 -18.55 -3.10
C LYS A 150 7.82 -17.82 -4.43
N ALA A 151 7.82 -16.50 -4.38
CA ALA A 151 8.42 -15.67 -5.41
C ALA A 151 9.94 -15.57 -5.18
N ASP A 152 10.66 -15.27 -6.26
CA ASP A 152 12.12 -15.21 -6.26
C ASP A 152 12.64 -13.83 -5.83
N GLY A 153 11.79 -12.79 -5.88
CA GLY A 153 12.10 -11.43 -5.45
C GLY A 153 10.87 -10.62 -5.12
N LEU A 154 11.09 -9.47 -4.47
CA LEU A 154 10.05 -8.53 -4.05
C LEU A 154 10.43 -7.10 -4.39
N MET A 155 9.57 -6.37 -5.07
CA MET A 155 9.67 -4.92 -5.28
C MET A 155 8.51 -4.22 -4.57
N LEU A 156 8.81 -3.23 -3.75
CA LEU A 156 7.83 -2.38 -3.08
C LEU A 156 7.97 -0.96 -3.59
N ILE A 157 7.03 -0.54 -4.43
CA ILE A 157 7.08 0.73 -5.15
C ILE A 157 6.04 1.67 -4.55
N ASP A 158 6.51 2.74 -3.93
CA ASP A 158 5.71 3.70 -3.16
C ASP A 158 4.64 3.01 -2.29
N ALA A 159 5.09 1.96 -1.61
CA ALA A 159 4.27 1.21 -0.68
C ALA A 159 3.77 2.13 0.43
N ASN A 160 2.53 1.96 0.87
CA ASN A 160 2.09 2.60 2.10
C ASN A 160 2.49 1.75 3.32
N TYR A 161 2.26 2.28 4.53
CA TYR A 161 2.56 1.57 5.78
C TYR A 161 1.73 0.30 6.03
N GLY A 162 0.78 0.01 5.15
CA GLY A 162 -0.12 -1.13 5.23
C GLY A 162 -1.58 -0.72 5.47
N ASN A 163 -2.51 -1.58 5.08
CA ASN A 163 -3.93 -1.26 5.10
C ASN A 163 -4.45 -0.97 6.52
N GLY A 164 -3.95 -1.67 7.53
CA GLY A 164 -4.27 -1.39 8.93
C GLY A 164 -3.80 -0.01 9.37
N ALA A 165 -2.55 0.34 9.07
CA ALA A 165 -1.99 1.65 9.39
C ALA A 165 -2.69 2.79 8.63
N MET A 166 -2.99 2.59 7.35
CA MET A 166 -3.74 3.58 6.56
C MET A 166 -5.18 3.75 7.06
N THR A 167 -5.78 2.70 7.63
CA THR A 167 -7.07 2.81 8.30
C THR A 167 -6.95 3.61 9.59
N LEU A 168 -5.98 3.31 10.45
CA LEU A 168 -5.68 4.07 11.67
C LEU A 168 -5.47 5.55 11.36
N LEU A 169 -4.61 5.88 10.40
CA LEU A 169 -4.35 7.26 9.93
C LEU A 169 -5.61 7.96 9.37
N SER A 170 -6.65 7.20 9.04
CA SER A 170 -7.89 7.72 8.45
C SER A 170 -9.06 7.75 9.43
N ILE A 171 -8.91 7.23 10.63
CA ILE A 171 -9.96 7.30 11.66
C ILE A 171 -10.08 8.73 12.14
N ASP A 172 -11.27 9.32 11.95
CA ASP A 172 -11.56 10.69 12.36
C ASP A 172 -11.86 10.73 13.86
N PRO A 173 -11.02 11.35 14.70
CA PRO A 173 -11.29 11.46 16.13
C PRO A 173 -12.48 12.37 16.46
N ALA A 174 -12.93 13.20 15.51
CA ALA A 174 -14.10 14.07 15.70
C ALA A 174 -15.42 13.29 15.81
N VAL A 175 -15.49 12.06 15.31
CA VAL A 175 -16.72 11.24 15.43
C VAL A 175 -16.95 10.88 16.90
N SER A 176 -17.99 11.44 17.50
CA SER A 176 -18.28 11.32 18.94
C SER A 176 -18.99 10.02 19.31
N GLU A 177 -19.76 9.45 18.37
CA GLU A 177 -20.53 8.22 18.58
C GLU A 177 -20.39 7.29 17.37
N GLU A 178 -20.06 6.03 17.62
CA GLU A 178 -19.92 5.04 16.56
C GLU A 178 -21.29 4.75 15.89
N GLY A 179 -21.26 4.70 14.57
CA GLY A 179 -22.47 4.51 13.75
C GLY A 179 -23.22 5.80 13.43
N ASN A 180 -22.84 6.92 14.03
CA ASN A 180 -23.39 8.24 13.74
C ASN A 180 -22.28 9.24 13.37
N GLY A 181 -21.89 9.26 12.09
CA GLY A 181 -20.88 10.18 11.59
C GLY A 181 -21.32 11.64 11.45
N MET A 182 -22.55 11.96 11.87
CA MET A 182 -23.10 13.32 11.86
C MET A 182 -22.79 14.09 13.15
N ASP A 183 -22.56 13.37 14.26
CA ASP A 183 -22.22 13.98 15.55
C ASP A 183 -20.70 14.07 15.67
N LEU A 184 -20.20 15.28 15.50
CA LEU A 184 -18.76 15.57 15.51
C LEU A 184 -18.38 16.43 16.69
N ASP A 185 -17.29 16.07 17.37
CA ASP A 185 -16.62 16.90 18.34
C ASP A 185 -15.78 17.97 17.63
N HIS A 186 -16.26 19.21 17.60
CA HIS A 186 -15.59 20.32 16.91
C HIS A 186 -14.19 20.66 17.43
N ARG A 187 -13.79 20.16 18.59
CA ARG A 187 -12.39 20.31 19.06
C ARG A 187 -11.39 19.64 18.11
N PHE A 188 -11.84 18.66 17.36
CA PHE A 188 -11.03 17.91 16.37
C PHE A 188 -11.29 18.30 14.91
N ASP A 189 -12.05 19.39 14.66
CA ASP A 189 -12.26 19.88 13.31
C ASP A 189 -10.95 20.40 12.70
N ILE A 190 -10.37 19.60 11.78
CA ILE A 190 -9.11 19.92 11.13
C ILE A 190 -9.21 21.12 10.17
N TYR A 191 -10.41 21.59 9.86
CA TYR A 191 -10.63 22.75 9.00
C TYR A 191 -11.04 24.01 9.80
N ALA A 192 -11.06 23.94 11.11
CA ALA A 192 -11.28 25.10 11.94
C ALA A 192 -10.03 26.01 12.00
N ALA A 193 -10.22 27.31 11.79
CA ALA A 193 -9.11 28.28 11.87
C ALA A 193 -8.46 28.32 13.25
N ASP A 194 -9.26 28.12 14.33
CA ASP A 194 -8.79 28.06 15.70
C ASP A 194 -7.89 26.84 15.98
N ASN A 195 -8.04 25.78 15.19
CA ASN A 195 -7.17 24.59 15.23
C ASN A 195 -5.93 24.72 14.33
N GLY A 196 -5.75 25.87 13.65
CA GLY A 196 -4.57 26.15 12.84
C GLY A 196 -4.75 25.96 11.34
N TYR A 197 -5.96 25.60 10.85
CA TYR A 197 -6.19 25.47 9.42
C TYR A 197 -6.03 26.80 8.67
N ARG A 198 -5.34 26.73 7.53
CA ARG A 198 -5.22 27.80 6.53
C ARG A 198 -5.31 27.20 5.12
N GLU A 199 -5.80 27.98 4.16
CA GLU A 199 -6.03 27.47 2.80
C GLU A 199 -4.75 27.09 2.04
N GLU A 200 -3.61 27.71 2.34
CA GLU A 200 -2.39 27.54 1.53
C GLU A 200 -1.21 26.95 2.31
N ASP A 201 -1.12 27.23 3.61
CA ASP A 201 0.05 26.94 4.45
C ASP A 201 -0.36 26.46 5.85
N THR A 202 -1.20 25.46 5.93
CA THR A 202 -1.61 24.87 7.21
C THR A 202 -0.41 24.25 7.92
N VAL A 203 -0.19 24.70 9.15
CA VAL A 203 0.69 24.05 10.13
C VAL A 203 -0.06 23.94 11.43
N TYR A 204 -0.40 22.73 11.83
CA TYR A 204 -1.10 22.50 13.09
C TYR A 204 -0.16 22.64 14.28
N ALA A 205 -0.62 23.33 15.34
CA ALA A 205 0.13 23.45 16.56
C ALA A 205 0.42 22.08 17.19
N GLU A 206 1.58 21.94 17.84
CA GLU A 206 2.00 20.69 18.46
C GLU A 206 0.97 20.15 19.47
N ASP A 207 0.38 21.01 20.29
CA ASP A 207 -0.65 20.63 21.24
C ASP A 207 -1.91 20.09 20.57
N PHE A 208 -2.32 20.68 19.43
CA PHE A 208 -3.43 20.18 18.65
C PHE A 208 -3.09 18.82 18.02
N ARG A 209 -1.92 18.66 17.40
CA ARG A 209 -1.48 17.39 16.83
C ARG A 209 -1.45 16.27 17.88
N ARG A 210 -0.88 16.56 19.06
CA ARG A 210 -0.82 15.61 20.18
C ARG A 210 -2.23 15.19 20.64
N MET A 211 -3.14 16.14 20.82
CA MET A 211 -4.53 15.89 21.19
C MET A 211 -5.24 15.06 20.11
N TYR A 212 -5.05 15.42 18.85
CA TYR A 212 -5.67 14.74 17.70
C TYR A 212 -5.23 13.27 17.59
N TYR A 213 -3.92 13.02 17.56
CA TYR A 213 -3.39 11.66 17.43
C TYR A 213 -3.71 10.78 18.63
N LYS A 214 -3.70 11.34 19.84
CA LYS A 214 -4.15 10.61 21.03
C LYS A 214 -5.61 10.18 20.90
N ALA A 215 -6.50 11.08 20.54
CA ALA A 215 -7.93 10.75 20.36
C ALA A 215 -8.16 9.77 19.20
N GLN A 216 -7.38 9.88 18.12
CA GLN A 216 -7.38 8.95 16.99
C GLN A 216 -6.98 7.53 17.43
N ALA A 217 -5.89 7.39 18.19
CA ALA A 217 -5.43 6.12 18.74
C ALA A 217 -6.46 5.49 19.69
N GLU A 218 -7.00 6.28 20.61
CA GLU A 218 -8.04 5.83 21.56
C GLU A 218 -9.29 5.34 20.84
N ARG A 219 -9.76 6.09 19.83
CA ARG A 219 -10.93 5.68 19.04
C ARG A 219 -10.64 4.40 18.25
N ASN A 220 -9.49 4.32 17.56
CA ASN A 220 -9.05 3.13 16.82
C ASN A 220 -9.06 1.88 17.73
N ASN A 221 -8.44 1.98 18.90
CA ASN A 221 -8.34 0.84 19.80
C ASN A 221 -9.71 0.41 20.36
N ARG A 222 -10.61 1.36 20.66
CA ARG A 222 -12.00 1.03 21.06
C ARG A 222 -12.77 0.29 19.96
N ILE A 223 -12.62 0.72 18.70
CA ILE A 223 -13.23 0.05 17.53
C ILE A 223 -12.71 -1.39 17.42
N ILE A 224 -11.40 -1.58 17.57
CA ILE A 224 -10.78 -2.91 17.52
C ILE A 224 -11.25 -3.79 18.68
N ASP A 225 -11.32 -3.26 19.91
CA ASP A 225 -11.78 -4.02 21.07
C ASP A 225 -13.24 -4.47 20.90
N ALA A 226 -14.09 -3.60 20.35
CA ALA A 226 -15.47 -3.94 20.02
C ALA A 226 -15.54 -5.04 18.95
N ALA A 227 -14.71 -4.96 17.92
CA ALA A 227 -14.62 -5.95 16.85
C ALA A 227 -14.18 -7.32 17.37
N VAL A 228 -13.12 -7.39 18.17
CA VAL A 228 -12.60 -8.63 18.78
C VAL A 228 -13.66 -9.27 19.70
N LYS A 229 -14.33 -8.44 20.52
CA LYS A 229 -15.42 -8.91 21.40
C LYS A 229 -16.59 -9.49 20.61
N GLU A 230 -16.96 -8.86 19.50
CA GLU A 230 -18.09 -9.34 18.70
C GLU A 230 -17.73 -10.60 17.92
N LEU A 231 -16.48 -10.70 17.42
CA LEU A 231 -15.98 -11.92 16.81
C LEU A 231 -16.04 -13.11 17.78
N ALA A 232 -15.58 -12.93 19.02
CA ALA A 232 -15.64 -13.96 20.04
C ALA A 232 -17.09 -14.42 20.35
N ARG A 233 -18.07 -13.50 20.29
CA ARG A 233 -19.50 -13.85 20.43
C ARG A 233 -20.00 -14.70 19.27
N ILE A 234 -19.63 -14.32 18.03
CA ILE A 234 -19.99 -15.10 16.84
C ILE A 234 -19.41 -16.51 16.93
N GLU A 235 -18.13 -16.62 17.26
CA GLU A 235 -17.42 -17.90 17.34
C GLU A 235 -17.92 -18.81 18.46
N SER A 236 -18.39 -18.24 19.57
CA SER A 236 -19.05 -19.01 20.65
C SER A 236 -20.52 -19.34 20.39
N GLY A 237 -21.08 -18.92 19.24
CA GLY A 237 -22.49 -19.12 18.91
C GLY A 237 -23.46 -18.17 19.64
N ASN A 238 -22.97 -17.16 20.34
CA ASN A 238 -23.76 -16.15 21.09
C ASN A 238 -23.89 -14.82 20.34
N GLY A 239 -23.39 -14.73 19.13
CA GLY A 239 -23.48 -13.53 18.27
C GLY A 239 -24.87 -13.36 17.65
N ARG A 240 -25.19 -12.13 17.22
CA ARG A 240 -26.39 -11.85 16.42
C ARG A 240 -26.33 -12.45 15.02
N TYR A 241 -25.15 -12.69 14.53
CA TYR A 241 -24.83 -13.26 13.22
C TYR A 241 -24.18 -14.62 13.42
N ARG A 242 -24.34 -15.48 12.43
CA ARG A 242 -23.86 -16.87 12.51
C ARG A 242 -22.35 -17.00 12.24
N ASP A 243 -21.82 -16.19 11.33
CA ASP A 243 -20.47 -16.40 10.79
C ASP A 243 -19.67 -15.09 10.68
N ASP A 244 -20.25 -14.06 10.10
CA ASP A 244 -19.66 -12.73 9.94
C ASP A 244 -20.75 -11.67 9.97
N MET A 245 -20.40 -10.39 10.12
CA MET A 245 -21.37 -9.31 10.20
C MET A 245 -20.86 -8.04 9.50
N PRO A 246 -21.77 -7.15 9.03
CA PRO A 246 -21.38 -5.81 8.61
C PRO A 246 -20.68 -5.05 9.75
N TYR A 247 -19.53 -4.47 9.46
CA TYR A 247 -18.75 -3.69 10.44
C TYR A 247 -18.28 -2.37 9.80
N PRO A 248 -19.21 -1.43 9.57
CA PRO A 248 -18.86 -0.13 9.02
C PRO A 248 -18.16 0.73 10.08
N VAL A 249 -17.02 1.34 9.70
CA VAL A 249 -16.31 2.31 10.54
C VAL A 249 -16.52 3.70 9.95
N THR A 250 -17.29 4.52 10.65
CA THR A 250 -17.61 5.88 10.22
C THR A 250 -16.38 6.78 10.33
N GLY A 251 -16.19 7.69 9.37
CA GLY A 251 -15.06 8.61 9.35
C GLY A 251 -13.70 7.90 9.21
N ALA A 252 -13.63 6.80 8.43
CA ALA A 252 -12.41 6.02 8.27
C ALA A 252 -12.09 5.63 6.82
N ALA A 253 -12.68 6.30 5.82
CA ALA A 253 -12.35 6.03 4.43
C ALA A 253 -10.94 6.53 4.09
N GLN A 254 -10.07 5.62 3.70
CA GLN A 254 -8.65 5.86 3.49
C GLN A 254 -8.37 6.95 2.43
N ILE A 255 -9.14 6.96 1.35
CA ILE A 255 -8.97 7.90 0.24
C ILE A 255 -9.53 9.30 0.50
N ALA A 256 -10.21 9.50 1.63
CA ALA A 256 -10.73 10.80 2.00
C ALA A 256 -9.67 11.58 2.79
N PRO A 257 -9.16 12.70 2.27
CA PRO A 257 -8.18 13.51 2.99
C PRO A 257 -8.78 14.31 4.13
N CYS A 258 -10.10 14.45 4.19
CA CYS A 258 -10.81 15.31 5.14
C CYS A 258 -10.71 14.90 6.63
N ASN A 259 -10.12 13.76 6.93
CA ASN A 259 -9.93 13.23 8.27
C ASN A 259 -8.45 12.97 8.61
N LYS A 260 -7.53 13.60 7.89
CA LYS A 260 -6.08 13.46 8.09
C LYS A 260 -5.43 14.83 8.19
N LEU A 261 -4.44 14.98 9.07
CA LEU A 261 -3.64 16.20 9.14
C LEU A 261 -2.61 16.30 8.01
N ILE A 262 -2.06 15.14 7.59
CA ILE A 262 -0.95 15.03 6.64
C ILE A 262 -1.21 15.74 5.29
N PRO A 263 -2.39 15.62 4.66
CA PRO A 263 -2.61 16.26 3.37
C PRO A 263 -2.54 17.79 3.39
N GLN A 264 -2.92 18.41 4.50
CA GLN A 264 -2.93 19.88 4.67
C GLN A 264 -1.60 20.38 5.23
N ASP A 265 -1.04 19.67 6.21
CA ASP A 265 0.22 20.03 6.87
C ASP A 265 1.39 19.28 6.23
N ILE A 266 2.08 19.94 5.31
CA ILE A 266 3.22 19.35 4.61
C ILE A 266 4.51 19.27 5.45
N THR A 267 4.50 19.79 6.69
CA THR A 267 5.59 19.59 7.64
C THR A 267 5.59 18.20 8.27
N LEU A 268 4.47 17.47 8.13
CA LEU A 268 4.36 16.06 8.51
C LEU A 268 4.84 15.19 7.35
N LEU A 269 5.63 14.16 7.61
CA LEU A 269 6.25 13.31 6.60
C LEU A 269 6.99 14.16 5.54
N ALA A 270 7.82 15.08 5.99
CA ALA A 270 8.49 16.08 5.18
C ALA A 270 9.85 15.62 4.63
N HIS A 271 10.55 14.74 5.35
CA HIS A 271 11.88 14.27 4.98
C HIS A 271 12.20 12.88 5.54
N SER A 272 13.15 12.17 4.92
CA SER A 272 13.69 10.91 5.44
C SER A 272 14.57 11.17 6.69
N ARG A 273 14.75 10.13 7.50
CA ARG A 273 15.61 10.15 8.69
C ARG A 273 17.09 10.08 8.35
N HIS A 274 17.42 9.33 7.29
CA HIS A 274 18.78 9.10 6.82
C HIS A 274 18.93 9.51 5.36
N PRO A 275 20.17 9.76 4.89
CA PRO A 275 20.44 9.91 3.48
C PRO A 275 20.20 8.60 2.73
N TYR A 276 19.64 8.70 1.52
CA TYR A 276 19.41 7.56 0.61
C TYR A 276 19.64 7.96 -0.84
N PRO A 277 19.83 6.98 -1.74
CA PRO A 277 19.91 7.24 -3.17
C PRO A 277 18.66 7.94 -3.71
N LEU A 278 18.84 9.14 -4.26
CA LEU A 278 17.82 9.95 -4.92
C LEU A 278 18.10 10.02 -6.41
N ILE A 279 17.15 9.58 -7.21
CA ILE A 279 17.21 9.61 -8.67
C ILE A 279 16.66 10.96 -9.13
N HIS A 280 17.54 11.80 -9.71
CA HIS A 280 17.20 13.11 -10.23
C HIS A 280 16.66 13.06 -11.66
N ARG A 281 16.04 14.15 -12.10
CA ARG A 281 15.42 14.28 -13.42
C ARG A 281 16.34 13.99 -14.62
N ASP A 282 17.65 14.12 -14.46
CA ASP A 282 18.67 13.84 -15.48
C ASP A 282 19.23 12.42 -15.39
N GLY A 283 18.71 11.59 -14.49
CA GLY A 283 19.14 10.23 -14.24
C GLY A 283 20.36 10.10 -13.34
N THR A 284 20.92 11.21 -12.85
CA THR A 284 21.99 11.15 -11.83
C THR A 284 21.41 10.67 -10.51
N VAL A 285 22.25 10.00 -9.71
CA VAL A 285 21.87 9.49 -8.39
C VAL A 285 22.83 10.07 -7.36
N THR A 286 22.27 10.72 -6.33
CA THR A 286 23.04 11.23 -5.19
C THR A 286 22.51 10.63 -3.90
N GLU A 287 23.37 10.55 -2.87
CA GLU A 287 22.97 10.11 -1.53
C GLU A 287 22.72 11.32 -0.64
N GLU A 288 21.45 11.55 -0.30
CA GLU A 288 21.04 12.73 0.47
C GLU A 288 19.75 12.49 1.27
N ILE A 289 19.42 13.42 2.17
CA ILE A 289 18.11 13.43 2.85
C ILE A 289 17.02 13.68 1.80
N ILE A 290 16.04 12.78 1.76
CA ILE A 290 14.95 12.86 0.81
C ILE A 290 13.86 13.79 1.33
N TYR A 291 13.64 14.90 0.65
CA TYR A 291 12.57 15.84 0.98
C TYR A 291 11.32 15.59 0.16
N CYS A 292 10.17 15.85 0.79
CA CYS A 292 8.87 15.72 0.12
C CYS A 292 8.59 16.92 -0.80
N HIS A 293 8.17 16.65 -2.03
CA HIS A 293 7.80 17.67 -3.02
C HIS A 293 6.27 17.82 -3.20
N ARG A 294 5.45 17.19 -2.34
CA ARG A 294 4.01 17.31 -2.45
C ARG A 294 3.52 18.74 -2.18
N ARG A 295 2.39 19.08 -2.81
CA ARG A 295 1.67 20.32 -2.51
C ARG A 295 0.63 20.08 -1.41
N PRO A 296 0.35 21.07 -0.54
CA PRO A 296 -0.71 20.91 0.44
C PRO A 296 -2.05 20.77 -0.25
N GLN A 297 -2.87 19.86 0.27
CA GLN A 297 -4.27 19.77 -0.13
C GLN A 297 -5.08 20.74 0.73
N THR A 298 -6.07 21.37 0.11
CA THR A 298 -6.95 22.33 0.77
C THR A 298 -8.37 21.79 0.85
N ARG A 299 -9.21 22.41 1.64
CA ARG A 299 -10.63 22.06 1.69
C ARG A 299 -11.31 22.14 0.31
N LYS A 300 -10.85 23.05 -0.56
CA LYS A 300 -11.36 23.18 -1.93
C LYS A 300 -10.90 22.08 -2.87
N THR A 301 -9.72 21.51 -2.61
CA THR A 301 -9.15 20.43 -3.42
C THR A 301 -9.50 19.04 -2.91
N THR A 302 -10.12 18.96 -1.72
CA THR A 302 -10.57 17.69 -1.16
C THR A 302 -11.99 17.36 -1.67
N SER A 303 -12.12 16.24 -2.36
CA SER A 303 -13.41 15.74 -2.87
C SER A 303 -14.20 14.91 -1.83
N GLY A 304 -13.66 14.77 -0.62
CA GLY A 304 -14.25 13.93 0.41
C GLY A 304 -15.29 14.67 1.26
N SER A 305 -16.36 13.97 1.65
CA SER A 305 -17.25 14.43 2.71
C SER A 305 -16.71 13.99 4.07
N TYR A 306 -17.03 14.72 5.12
CA TYR A 306 -16.76 14.33 6.52
C TYR A 306 -17.38 12.97 6.90
N PHE A 307 -18.34 12.51 6.13
CA PHE A 307 -19.13 11.30 6.39
C PHE A 307 -18.67 10.14 5.53
N THR A 308 -17.35 9.90 5.56
CA THR A 308 -16.79 8.74 4.89
C THR A 308 -16.93 7.50 5.78
N VAL A 309 -17.20 6.35 5.18
CA VAL A 309 -17.34 5.09 5.89
C VAL A 309 -16.41 4.07 5.27
N ARG A 310 -15.59 3.41 6.09
CA ARG A 310 -14.93 2.19 5.67
C ARG A 310 -15.93 1.04 5.88
N ASN A 311 -16.49 0.59 4.78
CA ASN A 311 -17.56 -0.41 4.81
C ASN A 311 -16.98 -1.80 4.54
N LEU A 312 -16.76 -2.55 5.62
CA LEU A 312 -16.21 -3.90 5.62
C LEU A 312 -17.10 -4.84 6.43
N SER A 313 -16.92 -6.13 6.30
CA SER A 313 -17.38 -7.07 7.31
C SER A 313 -16.42 -7.10 8.51
N LEU A 314 -16.86 -7.71 9.62
CA LEU A 314 -16.05 -7.81 10.84
C LEU A 314 -14.72 -8.54 10.59
N ARG A 315 -14.78 -9.66 9.85
CA ARG A 315 -13.58 -10.44 9.53
C ARG A 315 -12.69 -9.73 8.51
N GLU A 316 -13.27 -9.04 7.53
CA GLU A 316 -12.50 -8.19 6.60
C GLU A 316 -11.79 -7.04 7.32
N PHE A 317 -12.47 -6.42 8.30
CA PHE A 317 -11.87 -5.35 9.11
C PHE A 317 -10.69 -5.88 9.93
N LEU A 318 -10.88 -6.95 10.68
CA LEU A 318 -9.83 -7.52 11.54
C LEU A 318 -8.66 -8.08 10.74
N SER A 319 -8.94 -8.79 9.65
CA SER A 319 -7.93 -9.39 8.77
C SER A 319 -7.12 -8.34 8.01
N GLY A 320 -7.78 -7.34 7.43
CA GLY A 320 -7.19 -6.47 6.42
C GLY A 320 -7.06 -4.99 6.78
N ALA A 321 -7.63 -4.53 7.91
CA ALA A 321 -7.74 -3.09 8.18
C ALA A 321 -7.51 -2.68 9.65
N ALA A 322 -7.23 -3.62 10.53
CA ALA A 322 -7.04 -3.35 11.96
C ALA A 322 -5.58 -3.46 12.37
N VAL A 323 -5.05 -2.42 13.00
CA VAL A 323 -3.76 -2.43 13.70
C VAL A 323 -3.86 -1.58 14.96
N ARG A 324 -3.27 -2.01 16.06
CA ARG A 324 -3.32 -1.24 17.30
C ARG A 324 -2.35 -0.07 17.28
N ALA A 325 -2.77 1.01 17.91
CA ALA A 325 -1.93 2.15 18.24
C ALA A 325 -1.45 2.04 19.70
N ASN A 326 -0.17 2.34 19.93
CA ASN A 326 0.44 2.46 21.24
C ASN A 326 0.23 3.87 21.83
N GLU A 327 0.64 4.09 23.08
CA GLU A 327 0.47 5.36 23.75
C GLU A 327 1.27 6.51 23.11
N ASP A 328 2.36 6.19 22.42
CA ASP A 328 3.25 7.14 21.72
C ASP A 328 2.85 7.36 20.25
N TYR A 329 1.66 6.91 19.82
CA TYR A 329 1.20 7.06 18.44
C TYR A 329 1.13 8.54 18.02
N HIS A 330 1.86 8.86 16.96
CA HIS A 330 1.83 10.15 16.28
C HIS A 330 2.43 10.11 14.88
N VAL A 331 2.23 11.17 14.11
CA VAL A 331 2.94 11.40 12.85
C VAL A 331 3.89 12.58 13.05
N GLY A 332 5.16 12.32 12.75
CA GLY A 332 6.25 13.31 12.78
C GLY A 332 6.60 13.86 11.41
N ALA A 333 7.66 14.65 11.34
CA ALA A 333 8.21 15.14 10.08
C ALA A 333 8.86 14.04 9.23
N ASP A 334 9.29 12.97 9.87
CA ASP A 334 10.15 11.91 9.31
C ASP A 334 9.58 10.50 9.44
N GLY A 335 8.32 10.35 9.89
CA GLY A 335 7.72 9.01 9.99
C GLY A 335 6.42 8.95 10.76
N VAL A 336 5.89 7.72 10.84
CA VAL A 336 4.74 7.35 11.65
C VAL A 336 5.23 6.49 12.81
N TYR A 337 4.81 6.83 14.03
CA TYR A 337 5.30 6.25 15.27
C TYR A 337 4.16 5.61 16.07
N GLY A 338 4.52 4.73 17.01
CA GLY A 338 3.56 4.15 17.95
C GLY A 338 2.52 3.23 17.32
N ILE A 339 2.87 2.47 16.29
CA ILE A 339 2.01 1.44 15.72
C ILE A 339 2.54 0.06 16.12
N ASP A 340 1.64 -0.83 16.52
CA ASP A 340 1.97 -2.22 16.87
C ASP A 340 2.10 -3.10 15.62
N TRP A 341 3.29 -3.05 15.02
CA TRP A 341 3.60 -3.80 13.81
C TRP A 341 3.73 -5.30 14.02
N ASP A 342 4.13 -5.72 15.20
CA ASP A 342 4.56 -7.09 15.44
C ASP A 342 3.39 -8.08 15.63
N HIS A 343 2.20 -7.54 15.94
CA HIS A 343 0.99 -8.33 16.12
C HIS A 343 0.00 -8.22 14.96
N THR A 344 0.48 -7.89 13.75
CA THR A 344 -0.34 -7.83 12.54
C THR A 344 0.37 -8.36 11.31
N PHE A 345 -0.41 -8.89 10.35
CA PHE A 345 0.08 -9.24 9.03
C PHE A 345 -0.57 -8.39 7.90
N ASN A 346 -1.44 -7.44 8.27
CA ASN A 346 -2.07 -6.53 7.31
C ASN A 346 -1.30 -5.20 7.12
N CYS A 347 -0.05 -5.18 7.55
CA CYS A 347 0.88 -4.07 7.37
C CYS A 347 2.24 -4.61 6.89
N GLY A 348 2.80 -3.96 5.85
CA GLY A 348 4.11 -4.31 5.33
C GLY A 348 5.20 -4.37 6.41
N PRO A 349 5.30 -3.38 7.33
CA PRO A 349 6.27 -3.41 8.43
C PRO A 349 6.19 -4.62 9.35
N GLY A 350 5.02 -5.25 9.49
CA GLY A 350 4.85 -6.47 10.28
C GLY A 350 5.27 -7.74 9.54
N ASN A 351 5.32 -7.69 8.22
CA ASN A 351 5.65 -8.84 7.37
C ASN A 351 7.11 -8.88 6.95
N ILE A 352 7.68 -7.71 6.61
CA ILE A 352 9.00 -7.61 5.98
C ILE A 352 10.16 -8.21 6.82
N PRO A 353 10.11 -8.27 8.18
CA PRO A 353 11.13 -8.96 8.97
C PRO A 353 11.18 -10.49 8.76
N TYR A 354 10.21 -11.05 8.08
CA TYR A 354 10.12 -12.49 7.80
C TYR A 354 10.36 -12.83 6.32
N ILE A 355 10.78 -11.86 5.50
CA ILE A 355 10.99 -12.02 4.06
C ILE A 355 12.48 -11.92 3.77
N HIS A 356 13.01 -12.92 3.06
CA HIS A 356 14.45 -13.06 2.84
C HIS A 356 14.88 -13.02 1.36
N CYS A 357 13.92 -13.08 0.41
CA CYS A 357 14.25 -12.93 -1.00
C CYS A 357 14.83 -11.55 -1.32
N PRO A 358 15.64 -11.41 -2.40
CA PRO A 358 16.11 -10.11 -2.88
C PRO A 358 14.97 -9.09 -2.96
N SER A 359 15.18 -7.89 -2.43
CA SER A 359 14.11 -6.91 -2.27
C SER A 359 14.54 -5.50 -2.67
N LEU A 360 13.70 -4.83 -3.49
CA LEU A 360 13.83 -3.42 -3.87
C LEU A 360 12.74 -2.59 -3.21
N PHE A 361 13.14 -1.50 -2.58
CA PHE A 361 12.25 -0.52 -1.98
C PHE A 361 12.38 0.81 -2.72
N MET A 362 11.29 1.34 -3.25
CA MET A 362 11.30 2.65 -3.91
C MET A 362 10.24 3.57 -3.32
N GLY A 363 10.64 4.81 -3.00
CA GLY A 363 9.76 5.88 -2.57
C GLY A 363 9.61 6.98 -3.62
N MET A 364 8.42 7.58 -3.71
CA MET A 364 8.10 8.65 -4.64
C MET A 364 7.96 9.97 -3.88
N SER A 365 8.96 10.86 -3.96
CA SER A 365 9.05 12.04 -3.09
C SER A 365 7.97 13.11 -3.33
N GLY A 366 7.13 12.94 -4.34
CA GLY A 366 5.97 13.79 -4.60
C GLY A 366 4.68 13.41 -3.85
N GLY A 367 4.69 12.32 -3.07
CA GLY A 367 3.60 11.85 -2.22
C GLY A 367 3.94 11.96 -0.72
N TYR A 368 3.11 11.44 0.15
CA TYR A 368 3.40 11.32 1.58
C TYR A 368 3.68 9.87 2.00
N GLU A 369 3.43 8.91 1.13
CA GLU A 369 3.68 7.48 1.36
C GLU A 369 5.17 7.13 1.27
N TYR A 370 5.99 7.94 0.59
CA TYR A 370 7.38 7.64 0.24
C TYR A 370 8.25 7.19 1.42
N LEU A 371 8.01 7.72 2.63
CA LEU A 371 8.76 7.34 3.84
C LEU A 371 8.49 5.91 4.31
N ALA A 372 7.42 5.27 3.84
CA ALA A 372 7.21 3.87 4.12
C ALA A 372 8.30 2.99 3.46
N ALA A 373 8.91 3.45 2.35
CA ALA A 373 10.04 2.75 1.72
C ALA A 373 11.24 2.68 2.68
N GLU A 374 11.62 3.81 3.33
CA GLU A 374 12.67 3.84 4.35
C GLU A 374 12.35 2.88 5.49
N TYR A 375 11.14 2.96 6.03
CA TYR A 375 10.71 2.16 7.17
C TYR A 375 10.74 0.65 6.87
N LEU A 376 10.27 0.25 5.69
CA LEU A 376 10.28 -1.13 5.21
C LEU A 376 11.71 -1.63 4.96
N TYR A 377 12.54 -0.79 4.33
CA TYR A 377 13.95 -1.12 4.08
C TYR A 377 14.72 -1.38 5.35
N GLU A 378 14.58 -0.52 6.36
CA GLU A 378 15.28 -0.68 7.65
C GLU A 378 14.85 -1.95 8.40
N ARG A 379 13.55 -2.28 8.36
CA ARG A 379 13.02 -3.50 9.01
C ARG A 379 13.21 -4.77 8.21
N SER A 380 13.59 -4.68 6.94
CA SER A 380 13.73 -5.84 6.06
C SER A 380 14.83 -6.80 6.53
N ALA A 381 14.49 -8.09 6.60
CA ALA A 381 15.45 -9.17 6.90
C ALA A 381 16.21 -9.67 5.67
N ALA A 382 15.87 -9.20 4.46
CA ALA A 382 16.57 -9.58 3.24
C ALA A 382 18.05 -9.17 3.33
N ALA A 383 18.96 -10.13 3.10
CA ALA A 383 20.40 -9.86 3.05
C ALA A 383 20.77 -9.06 1.80
N ASP A 384 20.04 -9.28 0.71
CA ASP A 384 20.15 -8.57 -0.55
C ASP A 384 18.96 -7.62 -0.68
N LYS A 385 19.19 -6.34 -0.35
CA LYS A 385 18.16 -5.32 -0.38
C LYS A 385 18.70 -3.98 -0.84
N GLU A 386 17.92 -3.30 -1.66
CA GLU A 386 18.22 -1.98 -2.19
C GLU A 386 17.08 -1.00 -1.90
N ILE A 387 17.43 0.28 -1.75
CA ILE A 387 16.46 1.38 -1.62
C ILE A 387 16.85 2.50 -2.57
N ALA A 388 15.85 3.13 -3.18
CA ALA A 388 16.02 4.34 -3.97
C ALA A 388 14.76 5.22 -3.91
N PHE A 389 14.93 6.50 -4.19
CA PHE A 389 13.81 7.43 -4.29
C PHE A 389 13.82 8.13 -5.66
N THR A 390 12.64 8.37 -6.22
CA THR A 390 12.52 9.18 -7.45
C THR A 390 12.06 10.58 -7.09
N GLU A 391 12.90 11.57 -7.42
CA GLU A 391 12.67 12.98 -7.11
C GLU A 391 11.40 13.49 -7.80
N GLY A 392 10.49 14.10 -7.02
CA GLY A 392 9.26 14.72 -7.51
C GLY A 392 8.24 13.79 -8.17
N ALA A 393 8.47 12.46 -8.13
CA ALA A 393 7.47 11.49 -8.58
C ALA A 393 6.28 11.43 -7.62
N THR A 394 5.05 11.47 -8.15
CA THR A 394 3.83 11.26 -7.36
C THR A 394 3.64 9.78 -7.02
N HIS A 395 2.67 9.48 -6.17
CA HIS A 395 2.28 8.12 -5.81
C HIS A 395 2.08 7.19 -7.03
N ASN A 396 1.63 7.73 -8.15
CA ASN A 396 1.47 6.98 -9.40
C ASN A 396 2.64 7.17 -10.38
N ILE A 397 3.83 7.53 -9.88
CA ILE A 397 5.12 7.66 -10.58
C ILE A 397 5.24 8.76 -11.64
N TYR A 398 4.19 9.53 -11.94
CA TYR A 398 4.31 10.70 -12.82
C TYR A 398 4.75 11.95 -12.04
N PRO A 399 5.32 12.98 -12.70
CA PRO A 399 5.87 14.12 -11.98
C PRO A 399 4.80 14.99 -11.31
N VAL A 400 5.10 15.52 -10.13
CA VAL A 400 4.29 16.50 -9.39
C VAL A 400 4.19 17.82 -10.15
N SER A 401 5.22 18.18 -10.89
CA SER A 401 5.27 19.30 -11.82
C SER A 401 6.28 19.04 -12.95
N ALA A 402 6.19 19.78 -14.05
CA ALA A 402 7.03 19.58 -15.23
C ALA A 402 8.54 19.76 -14.99
N GLU A 403 8.93 20.44 -13.91
CA GLU A 403 10.34 20.62 -13.52
C GLU A 403 11.07 19.32 -13.19
N PHE A 404 10.34 18.28 -12.75
CA PHE A 404 10.91 16.98 -12.40
C PHE A 404 11.09 16.02 -13.61
N GLY A 405 10.70 16.44 -14.80
CA GLY A 405 10.93 15.68 -16.03
C GLY A 405 10.11 14.39 -16.13
N ASP A 406 10.68 13.34 -16.71
CA ASP A 406 10.04 12.03 -16.91
C ASP A 406 10.33 11.07 -15.74
N THR A 407 9.73 11.34 -14.60
CA THR A 407 9.87 10.51 -13.38
C THR A 407 9.41 9.08 -13.59
N GLU A 408 8.52 8.85 -14.54
CA GLU A 408 8.01 7.53 -14.87
C GLU A 408 9.07 6.67 -15.51
N SER A 409 9.73 7.17 -16.59
CA SER A 409 10.82 6.44 -17.22
C SER A 409 11.97 6.19 -16.26
N LEU A 410 12.35 7.18 -15.45
CA LEU A 410 13.41 7.03 -14.44
C LEU A 410 13.09 5.92 -13.43
N THR A 411 11.85 5.87 -12.95
CA THR A 411 11.42 4.85 -12.00
C THR A 411 11.44 3.45 -12.63
N PHE A 412 10.93 3.30 -13.85
CA PHE A 412 10.95 2.01 -14.53
C PHE A 412 12.36 1.56 -14.94
N ASP A 413 13.22 2.48 -15.35
CA ASP A 413 14.59 2.14 -15.75
C ASP A 413 15.37 1.63 -14.54
N HIS A 414 15.20 2.23 -13.36
CA HIS A 414 15.82 1.74 -12.13
C HIS A 414 15.30 0.34 -11.73
N GLN A 415 13.98 0.11 -11.84
CA GLN A 415 13.39 -1.21 -11.59
C GLN A 415 13.92 -2.25 -12.59
N ALA A 416 13.98 -1.90 -13.86
CA ALA A 416 14.47 -2.78 -14.92
C ALA A 416 15.95 -3.14 -14.74
N ASP A 417 16.77 -2.18 -14.30
CA ASP A 417 18.18 -2.41 -13.98
C ASP A 417 18.32 -3.38 -12.80
N TRP A 418 17.58 -3.16 -11.71
CA TRP A 418 17.57 -4.06 -10.55
C TRP A 418 17.16 -5.48 -10.95
N LEU A 419 16.05 -5.63 -11.70
CA LEU A 419 15.56 -6.93 -12.19
C LEU A 419 16.62 -7.62 -13.06
N THR A 420 17.30 -6.86 -13.95
CA THR A 420 18.32 -7.40 -14.84
C THR A 420 19.52 -7.90 -14.05
N ARG A 421 20.01 -7.14 -13.08
CA ARG A 421 21.18 -7.53 -12.25
C ARG A 421 20.90 -8.77 -11.40
N HIS A 422 19.68 -8.99 -10.95
CA HIS A 422 19.36 -10.08 -10.03
C HIS A 422 18.86 -11.36 -10.73
N PHE A 423 18.15 -11.24 -11.84
CA PHE A 423 17.40 -12.35 -12.43
C PHE A 423 17.69 -12.62 -13.91
N VAL A 424 18.44 -11.76 -14.60
CA VAL A 424 18.80 -11.97 -16.01
C VAL A 424 20.28 -12.31 -16.08
N LYS A 425 20.59 -13.53 -16.55
CA LYS A 425 21.97 -14.04 -16.70
C LYS A 425 22.36 -14.17 -18.17
#